data_101a50a2819db1a01086523f12d8513c
#
_entry.id   101a50a2819db1a01086523f12d8513c
#
_cell.length_a   1.000
_cell.length_b   1.000
_cell.length_c   1.000
_cell.angle_alpha   90.00
_cell.angle_beta   90.00
_cell.angle_gamma   90.00
#
_symmetry.space_group_name_H-M   'P 1'
#
loop_
_entity.id
_entity.type
_entity.pdbx_description
1 polymer ?
#
loop_
_entity_poly.entity_id
_entity_poly.type
_entity_poly.pdbx_seq_one_letter_code
_entity_poly.pdbx_strand_id
1 'polypeptide(L)'
;RHNEIVHGKTNNFTMFGSITLNKVVGGINPKAVDVALRLGAKVVWLPTQSAKNHMQKMNQDLSQCVEVVKDGKIVPELRSVLELIRDHNAVLGTAHIAPEEIFTVVEAARDMGVKNIVVTHPEWWIVGMSHEDQLRLVKDYDVILERCYAQNMGGGKYKSNLADNLELIKEVGYKNVMVDTDGGQTENPHWELALAEYMQYLVDHGIPEEQVYH
;
A
#
# COMPACT_ATOMS: atom_id res chain seq x y z
N ARG A 1 -7.11 -9.76 -18.83
CA ARG A 1 -6.80 -10.93 -19.68
C ARG A 1 -6.04 -12.01 -18.91
N HIS A 2 -4.97 -11.68 -18.18
CA HIS A 2 -4.24 -12.66 -17.36
C HIS A 2 -5.12 -13.24 -16.26
N ASN A 3 -5.91 -12.41 -15.60
CA ASN A 3 -6.88 -12.80 -14.58
C ASN A 3 -7.94 -13.78 -15.16
N GLU A 4 -8.46 -13.52 -16.35
CA GLU A 4 -9.40 -14.42 -17.02
C GLU A 4 -8.78 -15.79 -17.33
N ILE A 5 -7.51 -15.83 -17.75
CA ILE A 5 -6.78 -17.07 -18.04
C ILE A 5 -6.58 -17.90 -16.76
N VAL A 6 -6.28 -17.28 -15.64
CA VAL A 6 -6.06 -17.97 -14.35
C VAL A 6 -7.39 -18.39 -13.74
N HIS A 7 -8.41 -17.53 -13.72
CA HIS A 7 -9.75 -17.82 -13.19
C HIS A 7 -10.43 -19.00 -13.91
N GLY A 8 -10.21 -19.14 -15.21
CA GLY A 8 -10.75 -20.28 -15.97
C GLY A 8 -10.13 -21.64 -15.61
N LYS A 9 -9.08 -21.67 -14.79
CA LYS A 9 -8.33 -22.89 -14.42
C LYS A 9 -8.43 -23.29 -12.95
N THR A 10 -8.77 -22.36 -12.05
CA THR A 10 -8.84 -22.63 -10.61
C THR A 10 -10.01 -21.87 -9.99
N ASN A 11 -10.95 -22.56 -9.34
CA ASN A 11 -12.10 -21.93 -8.69
C ASN A 11 -11.78 -21.19 -7.37
N ASN A 12 -10.53 -21.29 -6.87
CA ASN A 12 -10.14 -20.82 -5.53
C ASN A 12 -9.14 -19.66 -5.55
N PHE A 13 -8.85 -19.07 -6.71
CA PHE A 13 -7.84 -18.02 -6.83
C PHE A 13 -8.35 -16.85 -7.68
N THR A 14 -8.28 -15.64 -7.13
CA THR A 14 -8.66 -14.41 -7.83
C THR A 14 -7.48 -13.45 -7.90
N MET A 15 -7.10 -13.04 -9.10
CA MET A 15 -6.11 -11.97 -9.31
C MET A 15 -6.83 -10.65 -9.59
N PHE A 16 -6.47 -9.61 -8.86
CA PHE A 16 -6.93 -8.26 -9.13
C PHE A 16 -5.85 -7.46 -9.85
N GLY A 17 -6.25 -6.72 -10.86
CA GLY A 17 -5.38 -5.75 -11.53
C GLY A 17 -5.20 -4.51 -10.68
N SER A 18 -4.08 -3.82 -10.86
CA SER A 18 -3.80 -2.53 -10.24
C SER A 18 -3.12 -1.59 -11.22
N ILE A 19 -3.07 -0.30 -10.86
CA ILE A 19 -2.25 0.71 -11.54
C ILE A 19 -1.43 1.46 -10.50
N THR A 20 -0.14 1.71 -10.80
CA THR A 20 0.76 2.49 -9.96
C THR A 20 1.09 3.80 -10.67
N LEU A 21 0.84 4.93 -10.00
CA LEU A 21 0.93 6.28 -10.58
C LEU A 21 2.35 6.81 -10.64
N ASN A 22 3.28 5.97 -11.11
CA ASN A 22 4.65 6.38 -11.40
C ASN A 22 4.73 7.21 -12.68
N LYS A 23 5.86 7.90 -12.87
CA LYS A 23 6.12 8.73 -14.06
C LYS A 23 5.90 8.00 -15.38
N VAL A 24 6.24 6.72 -15.45
CA VAL A 24 6.12 5.90 -16.68
C VAL A 24 4.67 5.75 -17.19
N VAL A 25 3.67 5.93 -16.33
CA VAL A 25 2.24 5.96 -16.71
C VAL A 25 1.69 7.39 -16.82
N GLY A 26 2.57 8.40 -16.77
CA GLY A 26 2.22 9.81 -16.81
C GLY A 26 1.97 10.45 -15.44
N GLY A 27 2.47 9.86 -14.34
CA GLY A 27 2.30 10.37 -12.97
C GLY A 27 0.85 10.26 -12.50
N ILE A 28 0.35 11.34 -11.86
CA ILE A 28 -1.05 11.42 -11.45
C ILE A 28 -1.93 11.62 -12.69
N ASN A 29 -2.28 10.51 -13.35
CA ASN A 29 -2.94 10.48 -14.65
C ASN A 29 -4.37 9.92 -14.56
N PRO A 30 -5.40 10.78 -14.43
CA PRO A 30 -6.80 10.34 -14.32
C PRO A 30 -7.26 9.48 -15.52
N LYS A 31 -6.78 9.77 -16.73
CA LYS A 31 -7.16 8.99 -17.92
C LYS A 31 -6.63 7.56 -17.86
N ALA A 32 -5.42 7.36 -17.40
CA ALA A 32 -4.84 6.03 -17.20
C ALA A 32 -5.59 5.26 -16.09
N VAL A 33 -5.97 5.95 -15.01
CA VAL A 33 -6.78 5.37 -13.92
C VAL A 33 -8.16 4.95 -14.41
N ASP A 34 -8.89 5.79 -15.15
CA ASP A 34 -10.19 5.45 -15.72
C ASP A 34 -10.11 4.18 -16.59
N VAL A 35 -9.14 4.10 -17.48
CA VAL A 35 -8.93 2.91 -18.32
C VAL A 35 -8.61 1.68 -17.46
N ALA A 36 -7.73 1.78 -16.48
CA ALA A 36 -7.37 0.66 -15.61
C ALA A 36 -8.58 0.13 -14.83
N LEU A 37 -9.39 1.03 -14.24
CA LEU A 37 -10.58 0.66 -13.48
C LEU A 37 -11.66 0.02 -14.37
N ARG A 38 -11.89 0.53 -15.57
CA ARG A 38 -12.80 -0.09 -16.56
C ARG A 38 -12.31 -1.46 -17.03
N LEU A 39 -11.01 -1.69 -17.05
CA LEU A 39 -10.43 -3.01 -17.34
C LEU A 39 -10.47 -3.97 -16.14
N GLY A 40 -11.03 -3.53 -15.00
CA GLY A 40 -11.24 -4.37 -13.82
C GLY A 40 -10.16 -4.26 -12.74
N ALA A 41 -9.27 -3.25 -12.81
CA ALA A 41 -8.36 -2.96 -11.71
C ALA A 41 -9.15 -2.64 -10.43
N LYS A 42 -8.62 -3.07 -9.29
CA LYS A 42 -9.22 -2.87 -7.96
C LYS A 42 -8.39 -1.97 -7.07
N VAL A 43 -7.14 -1.75 -7.38
CA VAL A 43 -6.22 -0.94 -6.58
C VAL A 43 -5.58 0.13 -7.45
N VAL A 44 -5.55 1.35 -6.94
CA VAL A 44 -4.80 2.48 -7.49
C VAL A 44 -3.74 2.86 -6.47
N TRP A 45 -2.49 2.53 -6.79
CA TRP A 45 -1.34 2.90 -5.97
C TRP A 45 -0.87 4.30 -6.35
N LEU A 46 -0.64 5.15 -5.37
CA LEU A 46 0.09 6.40 -5.53
C LEU A 46 1.54 6.11 -6.00
N PRO A 47 2.36 7.12 -6.28
CA PRO A 47 3.72 6.89 -6.76
C PRO A 47 4.57 6.06 -5.78
N THR A 48 5.27 5.05 -6.32
CA THR A 48 6.31 4.29 -5.61
C THR A 48 7.69 4.90 -5.92
N GLN A 49 8.42 4.33 -6.86
CA GLN A 49 9.78 4.78 -7.21
C GLN A 49 9.85 6.22 -7.73
N SER A 50 8.77 6.77 -8.26
CA SER A 50 8.68 8.15 -8.70
C SER A 50 8.17 9.12 -7.63
N ALA A 51 7.80 8.65 -6.42
CA ALA A 51 7.41 9.52 -5.32
C ALA A 51 8.57 10.42 -4.90
N LYS A 52 8.29 11.68 -4.60
CA LYS A 52 9.30 12.62 -4.12
C LYS A 52 10.06 12.09 -2.91
N ASN A 53 9.33 11.58 -1.91
CA ASN A 53 9.91 10.97 -0.71
C ASN A 53 10.85 9.80 -1.05
N HIS A 54 10.43 8.88 -1.94
CA HIS A 54 11.26 7.77 -2.37
C HIS A 54 12.56 8.24 -3.03
N MET A 55 12.44 9.14 -3.99
CA MET A 55 13.60 9.67 -4.72
C MET A 55 14.55 10.45 -3.81
N GLN A 56 14.04 11.19 -2.83
CA GLN A 56 14.86 11.87 -1.80
C GLN A 56 15.67 10.86 -0.97
N LYS A 57 15.01 9.82 -0.44
CA LYS A 57 15.68 8.77 0.36
C LYS A 57 16.71 7.97 -0.43
N MET A 58 16.50 7.86 -1.75
CA MET A 58 17.43 7.19 -2.67
C MET A 58 18.49 8.13 -3.26
N ASN A 59 18.54 9.42 -2.84
CA ASN A 59 19.45 10.43 -3.39
C ASN A 59 19.38 10.57 -4.93
N GLN A 60 18.17 10.46 -5.49
CA GLN A 60 17.93 10.60 -6.93
C GLN A 60 17.58 12.04 -7.33
N ASP A 61 17.66 12.34 -8.62
CA ASP A 61 17.27 13.64 -9.19
C ASP A 61 15.77 13.88 -9.07
N LEU A 62 15.39 14.85 -8.26
CA LEU A 62 13.99 15.19 -7.99
C LEU A 62 13.28 15.90 -9.15
N SER A 63 13.98 16.34 -10.20
CA SER A 63 13.36 16.97 -11.37
C SER A 63 12.34 16.07 -12.08
N GLN A 64 12.37 14.79 -11.78
CA GLN A 64 11.53 13.76 -12.38
C GLN A 64 10.52 13.14 -11.39
N CYS A 65 10.43 13.66 -10.16
CA CYS A 65 9.50 13.13 -9.16
C CYS A 65 8.03 13.44 -9.53
N VAL A 66 7.15 12.62 -8.99
CA VAL A 66 5.70 12.83 -9.03
C VAL A 66 5.27 13.32 -7.66
N GLU A 67 4.75 14.55 -7.60
CA GLU A 67 4.21 15.14 -6.37
C GLU A 67 2.70 14.84 -6.28
N VAL A 68 2.24 14.46 -5.11
CA VAL A 68 0.82 14.23 -4.78
C VAL A 68 0.24 15.39 -3.96
N VAL A 69 1.11 16.08 -3.23
CA VAL A 69 0.78 17.25 -2.39
C VAL A 69 1.67 18.41 -2.78
N LYS A 70 1.09 19.59 -2.91
CA LYS A 70 1.79 20.85 -3.14
C LYS A 70 1.17 21.93 -2.27
N ASP A 71 2.01 22.70 -1.59
CA ASP A 71 1.57 23.79 -0.69
C ASP A 71 0.52 23.33 0.35
N GLY A 72 0.72 22.11 0.90
CA GLY A 72 -0.16 21.49 1.91
C GLY A 72 -1.52 21.01 1.39
N LYS A 73 -1.72 20.91 0.06
CA LYS A 73 -2.95 20.44 -0.56
C LYS A 73 -2.66 19.39 -1.62
N ILE A 74 -3.60 18.46 -1.82
CA ILE A 74 -3.53 17.50 -2.91
C ILE A 74 -3.52 18.24 -4.27
N VAL A 75 -2.74 17.75 -5.22
CA VAL A 75 -2.71 18.31 -6.58
C VAL A 75 -4.08 18.11 -7.28
N PRO A 76 -4.48 19.01 -8.22
CA PRO A 76 -5.80 18.92 -8.88
C PRO A 76 -6.05 17.59 -9.58
N GLU A 77 -5.04 17.01 -10.21
CA GLU A 77 -5.12 15.72 -10.89
C GLU A 77 -5.43 14.58 -9.92
N LEU A 78 -4.91 14.64 -8.67
CA LEU A 78 -5.20 13.64 -7.65
C LEU A 78 -6.66 13.72 -7.21
N ARG A 79 -7.25 14.91 -7.15
CA ARG A 79 -8.70 15.03 -6.88
C ARG A 79 -9.51 14.21 -7.88
N SER A 80 -9.23 14.34 -9.18
CA SER A 80 -9.92 13.56 -10.23
C SER A 80 -9.67 12.06 -10.10
N VAL A 81 -8.48 11.64 -9.68
CA VAL A 81 -8.17 10.23 -9.39
C VAL A 81 -8.99 9.72 -8.20
N LEU A 82 -9.11 10.50 -7.12
CA LEU A 82 -9.90 10.11 -5.94
C LEU A 82 -11.39 9.98 -6.27
N GLU A 83 -11.94 10.84 -7.14
CA GLU A 83 -13.31 10.71 -7.66
C GLU A 83 -13.51 9.38 -8.38
N LEU A 84 -12.58 9.01 -9.26
CA LEU A 84 -12.63 7.72 -9.97
C LEU A 84 -12.54 6.52 -9.02
N ILE A 85 -11.64 6.58 -8.02
CA ILE A 85 -11.50 5.53 -6.99
C ILE A 85 -12.81 5.36 -6.23
N ARG A 86 -13.43 6.46 -5.77
CA ARG A 86 -14.72 6.45 -5.10
C ARG A 86 -15.81 5.82 -5.97
N ASP A 87 -15.95 6.30 -7.19
CA ASP A 87 -17.05 5.93 -8.10
C ASP A 87 -16.97 4.45 -8.52
N HIS A 88 -15.78 3.90 -8.60
CA HIS A 88 -15.54 2.47 -8.87
C HIS A 88 -15.44 1.60 -7.61
N ASN A 89 -15.60 2.20 -6.40
CA ASN A 89 -15.38 1.52 -5.12
C ASN A 89 -14.05 0.75 -5.08
N ALA A 90 -13.01 1.36 -5.63
CA ALA A 90 -11.66 0.82 -5.68
C ALA A 90 -10.88 1.14 -4.39
N VAL A 91 -9.70 0.58 -4.27
CA VAL A 91 -8.78 0.81 -3.15
C VAL A 91 -7.76 1.88 -3.54
N LEU A 92 -7.55 2.86 -2.66
CA LEU A 92 -6.43 3.79 -2.69
C LEU A 92 -5.28 3.20 -1.88
N GLY A 93 -4.12 2.97 -2.50
CA GLY A 93 -2.88 2.62 -1.82
C GLY A 93 -1.93 3.83 -1.75
N THR A 94 -1.37 4.13 -0.58
CA THR A 94 -0.53 5.32 -0.37
C THR A 94 0.87 5.18 -0.93
N ALA A 95 1.33 3.96 -1.17
CA ALA A 95 2.64 3.67 -1.74
C ALA A 95 3.81 4.34 -1.00
N HIS A 96 4.74 5.04 -1.68
CA HIS A 96 5.98 5.55 -1.08
C HIS A 96 5.97 7.06 -0.81
N ILE A 97 4.81 7.68 -0.67
CA ILE A 97 4.73 9.10 -0.32
C ILE A 97 5.13 9.33 1.16
N ALA A 98 5.49 10.54 1.52
CA ALA A 98 5.93 10.88 2.88
C ALA A 98 4.79 10.77 3.92
N PRO A 99 5.08 10.51 5.20
CA PRO A 99 4.07 10.43 6.25
C PRO A 99 3.12 11.63 6.30
N GLU A 100 3.63 12.84 6.20
CA GLU A 100 2.84 14.07 6.17
C GLU A 100 1.95 14.18 4.91
N GLU A 101 2.42 13.67 3.78
CA GLU A 101 1.62 13.59 2.56
C GLU A 101 0.51 12.54 2.71
N ILE A 102 0.76 11.43 3.40
CA ILE A 102 -0.23 10.38 3.68
C ILE A 102 -1.41 10.97 4.45
N PHE A 103 -1.18 11.74 5.51
CA PHE A 103 -2.25 12.39 6.27
C PHE A 103 -3.09 13.32 5.36
N THR A 104 -2.43 14.18 4.58
CA THR A 104 -3.12 15.12 3.67
C THR A 104 -3.97 14.40 2.63
N VAL A 105 -3.44 13.31 2.07
CA VAL A 105 -4.15 12.53 1.04
C VAL A 105 -5.30 11.73 1.64
N VAL A 106 -5.09 11.08 2.79
CA VAL A 106 -6.11 10.28 3.48
C VAL A 106 -7.28 11.15 3.92
N GLU A 107 -7.02 12.31 4.51
CA GLU A 107 -8.05 13.29 4.87
C GLU A 107 -8.87 13.71 3.65
N ALA A 108 -8.21 14.16 2.58
CA ALA A 108 -8.89 14.54 1.35
C ALA A 108 -9.69 13.38 0.72
N ALA A 109 -9.16 12.16 0.75
CA ALA A 109 -9.83 10.98 0.22
C ALA A 109 -11.11 10.66 1.02
N ARG A 110 -11.04 10.72 2.35
CA ARG A 110 -12.22 10.54 3.23
C ARG A 110 -13.27 11.61 3.01
N ASP A 111 -12.88 12.88 2.94
CA ASP A 111 -13.79 14.00 2.65
C ASP A 111 -14.50 13.85 1.31
N MET A 112 -13.84 13.23 0.33
CA MET A 112 -14.41 12.94 -0.99
C MET A 112 -15.21 11.63 -1.03
N GLY A 113 -15.28 10.87 0.06
CA GLY A 113 -16.07 9.64 0.17
C GLY A 113 -15.37 8.37 -0.32
N VAL A 114 -14.04 8.36 -0.44
CA VAL A 114 -13.27 7.13 -0.71
C VAL A 114 -13.34 6.22 0.51
N LYS A 115 -13.83 4.99 0.33
CA LYS A 115 -14.08 4.04 1.44
C LYS A 115 -12.89 3.14 1.75
N ASN A 116 -12.15 2.73 0.74
CA ASN A 116 -11.11 1.72 0.88
C ASN A 116 -9.74 2.39 0.75
N ILE A 117 -9.03 2.54 1.87
CA ILE A 117 -7.71 3.16 1.91
C ILE A 117 -6.74 2.22 2.60
N VAL A 118 -5.65 1.89 1.91
CA VAL A 118 -4.55 1.08 2.40
C VAL A 118 -3.32 1.97 2.54
N VAL A 119 -2.76 2.03 3.75
CA VAL A 119 -1.48 2.68 4.01
C VAL A 119 -0.39 1.64 3.81
N THR A 120 0.37 1.81 2.73
CA THR A 120 1.32 0.83 2.22
C THR A 120 2.57 0.76 3.10
N HIS A 121 2.89 -0.42 3.62
CA HIS A 121 4.07 -0.74 4.45
C HIS A 121 4.64 0.48 5.20
N PRO A 122 3.82 1.13 6.08
CA PRO A 122 4.19 2.40 6.70
C PRO A 122 5.46 2.31 7.56
N GLU A 123 5.77 1.14 8.10
CA GLU A 123 6.96 0.86 8.91
C GLU A 123 8.26 0.80 8.13
N TRP A 124 8.18 0.56 6.81
CA TRP A 124 9.38 0.43 5.99
C TRP A 124 10.18 1.72 6.00
N TRP A 125 11.52 1.58 5.97
CA TRP A 125 12.44 2.71 5.94
C TRP A 125 12.12 3.71 4.82
N ILE A 126 11.54 3.24 3.71
CA ILE A 126 11.21 4.09 2.56
C ILE A 126 10.02 5.02 2.85
N VAL A 127 9.08 4.64 3.71
CA VAL A 127 8.02 5.50 4.23
C VAL A 127 8.45 6.09 5.56
N GLY A 128 8.74 5.25 6.55
CA GLY A 128 9.30 5.63 7.85
C GLY A 128 8.29 6.33 8.75
N MET A 129 7.04 5.88 8.72
CA MET A 129 5.98 6.39 9.59
C MET A 129 6.13 5.82 11.00
N SER A 130 5.98 6.67 12.02
CA SER A 130 5.99 6.26 13.41
C SER A 130 4.79 5.37 13.77
N HIS A 131 4.91 4.53 14.80
CA HIS A 131 3.77 3.78 15.34
C HIS A 131 2.63 4.72 15.76
N GLU A 132 2.94 5.83 16.44
CA GLU A 132 1.96 6.82 16.87
C GLU A 132 1.14 7.37 15.69
N ASP A 133 1.78 7.70 14.57
CA ASP A 133 1.10 8.18 13.36
C ASP A 133 0.25 7.09 12.72
N GLN A 134 0.71 5.83 12.72
CA GLN A 134 -0.07 4.69 12.23
C GLN A 134 -1.35 4.49 13.06
N LEU A 135 -1.25 4.51 14.40
CA LEU A 135 -2.39 4.45 15.31
C LEU A 135 -3.37 5.59 15.09
N ARG A 136 -2.84 6.81 14.91
CA ARG A 136 -3.64 7.99 14.63
C ARG A 136 -4.40 7.88 13.32
N LEU A 137 -3.77 7.39 12.23
CA LEU A 137 -4.44 7.16 10.95
C LEU A 137 -5.60 6.17 11.06
N VAL A 138 -5.40 5.07 11.80
CA VAL A 138 -6.48 4.10 12.03
C VAL A 138 -7.60 4.73 12.84
N LYS A 139 -7.28 5.40 13.95
CA LYS A 139 -8.26 6.00 14.85
C LYS A 139 -9.09 7.11 14.19
N ASP A 140 -8.43 7.99 13.45
CA ASP A 140 -9.07 9.21 12.93
C ASP A 140 -9.72 8.97 11.55
N TYR A 141 -9.21 8.01 10.77
CA TYR A 141 -9.63 7.80 9.38
C TYR A 141 -10.03 6.37 9.03
N ASP A 142 -9.99 5.42 9.96
CA ASP A 142 -10.39 4.01 9.74
C ASP A 142 -9.72 3.39 8.50
N VAL A 143 -8.41 3.59 8.35
CA VAL A 143 -7.62 3.03 7.26
C VAL A 143 -7.18 1.60 7.58
N ILE A 144 -6.77 0.85 6.55
CA ILE A 144 -6.07 -0.43 6.70
C ILE A 144 -4.57 -0.18 6.58
N LEU A 145 -3.79 -0.68 7.53
CA LEU A 145 -2.33 -0.69 7.48
C LEU A 145 -1.87 -1.97 6.78
N GLU A 146 -1.15 -1.86 5.67
CA GLU A 146 -0.48 -2.98 5.02
C GLU A 146 0.84 -3.24 5.73
N ARG A 147 0.99 -4.41 6.35
CA ARG A 147 2.18 -4.78 7.11
C ARG A 147 2.88 -5.94 6.44
N CYS A 148 4.01 -5.66 5.81
CA CYS A 148 4.73 -6.63 5.00
C CYS A 148 5.67 -7.51 5.83
N TYR A 149 5.95 -8.73 5.35
CA TYR A 149 6.84 -9.70 5.99
C TYR A 149 8.24 -9.14 6.26
N ALA A 150 8.82 -8.52 5.25
CA ALA A 150 10.17 -7.98 5.33
C ALA A 150 10.35 -6.81 4.37
N GLN A 151 11.24 -5.89 4.72
CA GLN A 151 11.61 -4.78 3.88
C GLN A 151 12.94 -5.01 3.17
N ASN A 152 13.01 -4.64 1.90
CA ASN A 152 14.24 -4.65 1.12
C ASN A 152 15.19 -3.55 1.63
N MET A 153 16.44 -3.94 1.91
CA MET A 153 17.51 -3.05 2.41
C MET A 153 18.54 -2.71 1.34
N GLY A 154 18.35 -3.21 0.11
CA GLY A 154 19.32 -3.09 -0.97
C GLY A 154 20.49 -4.06 -0.84
N GLY A 155 21.30 -4.16 -1.91
CA GLY A 155 22.51 -5.00 -1.93
C GLY A 155 22.27 -6.49 -1.67
N GLY A 156 21.11 -7.02 -2.06
CA GLY A 156 20.75 -8.42 -1.86
C GLY A 156 20.35 -8.76 -0.41
N LYS A 157 19.94 -7.78 0.38
CA LYS A 157 19.57 -7.96 1.79
C LYS A 157 18.14 -7.51 2.06
N TYR A 158 17.50 -8.18 3.01
CA TYR A 158 16.22 -7.75 3.56
C TYR A 158 16.27 -7.76 5.10
N LYS A 159 15.31 -7.04 5.72
CA LYS A 159 15.08 -7.02 7.17
C LYS A 159 13.67 -7.54 7.43
N SER A 160 13.57 -8.61 8.20
CA SER A 160 12.27 -9.13 8.66
C SER A 160 11.59 -8.14 9.60
N ASN A 161 10.28 -7.94 9.44
CA ASN A 161 9.47 -7.04 10.25
C ASN A 161 8.54 -7.79 11.22
N LEU A 162 8.66 -9.11 11.38
CA LEU A 162 7.69 -9.94 12.11
C LEU A 162 7.42 -9.45 13.54
N ALA A 163 8.47 -9.10 14.30
CA ALA A 163 8.32 -8.61 15.68
C ALA A 163 7.61 -7.25 15.75
N ASP A 164 8.00 -6.31 14.89
CA ASP A 164 7.41 -4.97 14.80
C ASP A 164 5.93 -5.07 14.36
N ASN A 165 5.65 -5.93 13.39
CA ASN A 165 4.29 -6.19 12.93
C ASN A 165 3.40 -6.77 14.03
N LEU A 166 3.91 -7.72 14.79
CA LEU A 166 3.19 -8.32 15.93
C LEU A 166 2.84 -7.28 16.99
N GLU A 167 3.78 -6.40 17.35
CA GLU A 167 3.54 -5.32 18.31
C GLU A 167 2.41 -4.41 17.83
N LEU A 168 2.47 -3.93 16.60
CA LEU A 168 1.44 -3.05 16.05
C LEU A 168 0.08 -3.75 15.96
N ILE A 169 0.02 -5.01 15.51
CA ILE A 169 -1.24 -5.76 15.43
C ILE A 169 -1.90 -5.90 16.81
N LYS A 170 -1.11 -6.13 17.86
CA LYS A 170 -1.62 -6.19 19.23
C LYS A 170 -2.18 -4.86 19.72
N GLU A 171 -1.62 -3.76 19.25
CA GLU A 171 -2.02 -2.41 19.65
C GLU A 171 -3.23 -1.89 18.86
N VAL A 172 -3.22 -2.05 17.54
CA VAL A 172 -4.27 -1.58 16.62
C VAL A 172 -5.47 -2.55 16.60
N GLY A 173 -5.19 -3.85 16.71
CA GLY A 173 -6.16 -4.91 16.45
C GLY A 173 -6.13 -5.37 14.98
N TYR A 174 -6.59 -6.59 14.73
CA TYR A 174 -6.49 -7.26 13.43
C TYR A 174 -7.37 -6.64 12.32
N LYS A 175 -8.46 -5.96 12.66
CA LYS A 175 -9.45 -5.45 11.68
C LYS A 175 -8.92 -4.34 10.78
N ASN A 176 -7.94 -3.59 11.26
CA ASN A 176 -7.34 -2.49 10.54
C ASN A 176 -5.92 -2.81 10.03
N VAL A 177 -5.57 -4.08 9.98
CA VAL A 177 -4.27 -4.54 9.47
C VAL A 177 -4.48 -5.60 8.40
N MET A 178 -3.75 -5.47 7.32
CA MET A 178 -3.59 -6.49 6.28
C MET A 178 -2.13 -6.98 6.32
N VAL A 179 -1.93 -8.28 6.33
CA VAL A 179 -0.58 -8.88 6.27
C VAL A 179 -0.31 -9.46 4.89
N ASP A 180 0.85 -9.16 4.37
CA ASP A 180 1.33 -9.69 3.11
C ASP A 180 2.86 -9.79 3.07
N THR A 181 3.45 -10.04 1.92
CA THR A 181 4.89 -10.23 1.83
C THR A 181 5.61 -9.08 1.14
N ASP A 182 4.96 -8.39 0.21
CA ASP A 182 5.61 -7.56 -0.82
C ASP A 182 6.90 -8.21 -1.37
N GLY A 183 6.85 -9.53 -1.53
CA GLY A 183 8.00 -10.42 -1.74
C GLY A 183 8.43 -10.58 -3.20
N GLY A 184 8.24 -9.57 -4.04
CA GLY A 184 8.60 -9.63 -5.47
C GLY A 184 10.09 -9.45 -5.79
N GLN A 185 10.92 -9.10 -4.82
CA GLN A 185 12.35 -8.88 -5.00
C GLN A 185 13.13 -10.19 -4.87
N THR A 186 14.22 -10.33 -5.64
CA THR A 186 15.03 -11.55 -5.69
C THR A 186 15.74 -11.89 -4.39
N GLU A 187 15.95 -10.89 -3.51
CA GLU A 187 16.58 -11.05 -2.20
C GLU A 187 15.63 -11.62 -1.14
N ASN A 188 14.32 -11.46 -1.33
CA ASN A 188 13.33 -11.94 -0.37
C ASN A 188 13.13 -13.46 -0.47
N PRO A 189 12.71 -14.12 0.62
CA PRO A 189 12.23 -15.50 0.53
C PRO A 189 11.07 -15.63 -0.46
N HIS A 190 10.87 -16.83 -0.99
CA HIS A 190 9.73 -17.08 -1.86
C HIS A 190 8.43 -16.69 -1.14
N TRP A 191 7.55 -15.95 -1.82
CA TRP A 191 6.40 -15.29 -1.21
C TRP A 191 5.47 -16.24 -0.42
N GLU A 192 5.25 -17.46 -0.92
CA GLU A 192 4.40 -18.45 -0.24
C GLU A 192 5.01 -18.95 1.06
N LEU A 193 6.35 -19.11 1.12
CA LEU A 193 7.06 -19.50 2.33
C LEU A 193 7.06 -18.34 3.35
N ALA A 194 7.33 -17.14 2.87
CA ALA A 194 7.34 -15.93 3.69
C ALA A 194 5.95 -15.65 4.30
N LEU A 195 4.87 -15.79 3.52
CA LEU A 195 3.51 -15.60 4.04
C LEU A 195 3.15 -16.67 5.06
N ALA A 196 3.47 -17.94 4.79
CA ALA A 196 3.22 -19.04 5.72
C ALA A 196 3.98 -18.84 7.05
N GLU A 197 5.26 -18.45 6.99
CA GLU A 197 6.06 -18.12 8.16
C GLU A 197 5.46 -16.96 8.95
N TYR A 198 5.02 -15.90 8.25
CA TYR A 198 4.42 -14.73 8.90
C TYR A 198 3.14 -15.10 9.65
N MET A 199 2.21 -15.79 9.00
CA MET A 199 0.96 -16.21 9.63
C MET A 199 1.22 -17.14 10.81
N GLN A 200 2.13 -18.11 10.67
CA GLN A 200 2.50 -19.00 11.76
C GLN A 200 3.15 -18.24 12.93
N TYR A 201 4.04 -17.28 12.63
CA TYR A 201 4.66 -16.44 13.65
C TYR A 201 3.61 -15.70 14.48
N LEU A 202 2.59 -15.12 13.86
CA LEU A 202 1.51 -14.41 14.56
C LEU A 202 0.74 -15.35 15.50
N VAL A 203 0.40 -16.56 15.04
CA VAL A 203 -0.28 -17.58 15.86
C VAL A 203 0.58 -18.00 17.03
N ASP A 204 1.85 -18.33 16.81
CA ASP A 204 2.78 -18.77 17.85
C ASP A 204 3.03 -17.69 18.92
N HIS A 205 2.79 -16.42 18.59
CA HIS A 205 2.96 -15.28 19.51
C HIS A 205 1.63 -14.71 20.04
N GLY A 206 0.55 -15.49 19.93
CA GLY A 206 -0.70 -15.27 20.64
C GLY A 206 -1.77 -14.47 19.91
N ILE A 207 -1.64 -14.27 18.59
CA ILE A 207 -2.78 -13.82 17.77
C ILE A 207 -3.65 -15.05 17.48
N PRO A 208 -4.94 -15.05 17.80
CA PRO A 208 -5.83 -16.17 17.49
C PRO A 208 -5.85 -16.48 15.98
N GLU A 209 -5.82 -17.77 15.64
CA GLU A 209 -5.78 -18.21 14.24
C GLU A 209 -6.93 -17.62 13.40
N GLU A 210 -8.13 -17.53 13.98
CA GLU A 210 -9.30 -16.92 13.34
C GLU A 210 -9.12 -15.43 13.00
N GLN A 211 -8.24 -14.73 13.72
CA GLN A 211 -7.91 -13.31 13.44
C GLN A 211 -6.84 -13.20 12.36
N VAL A 212 -5.95 -14.18 12.25
CA VAL A 212 -4.92 -14.20 11.19
C VAL A 212 -5.54 -14.49 9.82
N TYR A 213 -6.63 -15.26 9.79
CA TYR A 213 -7.35 -15.61 8.55
C TYR A 213 -8.57 -14.73 8.26
N HIS A 214 -8.78 -13.65 9.03
CA HIS A 214 -9.88 -12.72 8.81
C HIS A 214 -9.64 -11.88 7.57
#